data_2061b46e1ff1637e255d52049aaeb66b
#
_entry.id   2061b46e1ff1637e255d52049aaeb66b
#
_cell.length_a   1.000
_cell.length_b   1.000
_cell.length_c   1.000
_cell.angle_alpha   90.00
_cell.angle_beta   90.00
_cell.angle_gamma   90.00
#
_symmetry.space_group_name_H-M   'P 1'
#
loop_
_entity.id
_entity.type
_entity.pdbx_description
1 polymer ?
#
loop_
_entity_poly.entity_id
_entity_poly.type
_entity_poly.pdbx_seq_one_letter_code
_entity_poly.pdbx_strand_id
1 'polypeptide(L)'
;MSVQVSYKKQFTFFILLILIFAVMVEVILHVIDAIPKKCNFGNSMLFDNLSESEKINLCEELSRMAGDVSYTAAPVRLHIPNQHGSYMNINSDGFRGEEFDFSENDYKIFFLGGSTTFGSGSLSDETTIPGQVEKKLQTNGYDVKVINAGIHSATTLDELYLLENFLLKYSPDMIVMYDGYNDAGDFNLRKFHIPYDEFVNNNAVLNNI
;
A
#
# COMPACT_ATOMS: atom_id res chain seq x y z
N MET A 1 -21.25 22.51 57.26
CA MET A 1 -19.84 22.16 57.58
C MET A 1 -19.11 21.93 56.24
N SER A 2 -18.20 22.81 55.91
CA SER A 2 -17.34 22.61 54.72
C SER A 2 -16.13 21.78 55.16
N VAL A 3 -15.98 20.58 54.58
CA VAL A 3 -14.80 19.74 54.84
C VAL A 3 -13.64 20.31 54.04
N GLN A 4 -12.70 20.96 54.67
CA GLN A 4 -11.46 21.41 54.04
C GLN A 4 -10.50 20.23 53.91
N VAL A 5 -10.32 19.77 52.67
CA VAL A 5 -9.34 18.72 52.31
C VAL A 5 -7.97 19.39 52.11
N SER A 6 -6.91 18.84 52.72
CA SER A 6 -5.55 19.39 52.56
C SER A 6 -5.06 19.33 51.14
N TYR A 7 -4.27 20.28 50.68
CA TYR A 7 -3.71 20.36 49.30
C TYR A 7 -2.97 19.07 48.88
N LYS A 8 -2.26 18.42 49.80
CA LYS A 8 -1.60 17.14 49.50
C LYS A 8 -2.60 16.06 49.11
N LYS A 9 -3.73 15.96 49.81
CA LYS A 9 -4.78 14.98 49.44
C LYS A 9 -5.47 15.34 48.13
N GLN A 10 -5.70 16.63 47.86
CA GLN A 10 -6.26 17.08 46.59
C GLN A 10 -5.32 16.76 45.44
N PHE A 11 -4.03 16.99 45.59
CA PHE A 11 -3.02 16.66 44.59
C PHE A 11 -2.93 15.15 44.34
N THR A 12 -2.92 14.34 45.41
CA THR A 12 -2.93 12.86 45.24
C THR A 12 -4.18 12.40 44.51
N PHE A 13 -5.34 12.95 44.82
CA PHE A 13 -6.59 12.63 44.17
C PHE A 13 -6.57 13.02 42.69
N PHE A 14 -6.00 14.17 42.36
CA PHE A 14 -5.84 14.64 40.97
C PHE A 14 -4.93 13.72 40.17
N ILE A 15 -3.80 13.29 40.71
CA ILE A 15 -2.91 12.32 40.05
C ILE A 15 -3.64 10.98 39.81
N LEU A 16 -4.40 10.51 40.79
CA LEU A 16 -5.14 9.26 40.69
C LEU A 16 -6.23 9.33 39.61
N LEU A 17 -6.90 10.48 39.45
CA LEU A 17 -7.85 10.73 38.42
C LEU A 17 -7.18 10.72 37.00
N ILE A 18 -6.01 11.34 36.89
CA ILE A 18 -5.25 11.30 35.61
C ILE A 18 -4.87 9.87 35.24
N LEU A 19 -4.39 9.07 36.20
CA LEU A 19 -4.04 7.67 35.95
C LEU A 19 -5.25 6.83 35.55
N ILE A 20 -6.39 7.00 36.22
CA ILE A 20 -7.63 6.31 35.85
C ILE A 20 -8.07 6.72 34.43
N PHE A 21 -7.99 8.02 34.12
CA PHE A 21 -8.32 8.52 32.80
C PHE A 21 -7.40 7.93 31.71
N ALA A 22 -6.09 7.89 31.96
CA ALA A 22 -5.12 7.31 31.07
C ALA A 22 -5.42 5.81 30.79
N VAL A 23 -5.71 5.05 31.87
CA VAL A 23 -6.09 3.63 31.71
C VAL A 23 -7.41 3.48 30.94
N MET A 24 -8.40 4.34 31.18
CA MET A 24 -9.66 4.29 30.40
C MET A 24 -9.41 4.58 28.92
N VAL A 25 -8.57 5.56 28.59
CA VAL A 25 -8.23 5.87 27.17
C VAL A 25 -7.54 4.67 26.54
N GLU A 26 -6.57 4.06 27.22
CA GLU A 26 -5.87 2.86 26.72
C GLU A 26 -6.84 1.71 26.44
N VAL A 27 -7.75 1.42 27.36
CA VAL A 27 -8.77 0.38 27.19
C VAL A 27 -9.70 0.70 26.01
N ILE A 28 -10.13 1.97 25.88
CA ILE A 28 -10.98 2.38 24.75
C ILE A 28 -10.25 2.21 23.42
N LEU A 29 -8.98 2.62 23.34
CA LEU A 29 -8.17 2.43 22.12
C LEU A 29 -8.01 0.95 21.79
N HIS A 30 -7.73 0.10 22.76
CA HIS A 30 -7.65 -1.35 22.57
C HIS A 30 -8.96 -1.96 22.07
N VAL A 31 -10.09 -1.50 22.62
CA VAL A 31 -11.42 -1.96 22.17
C VAL A 31 -11.70 -1.50 20.74
N ILE A 32 -11.32 -0.27 20.37
CA ILE A 32 -11.49 0.25 19.01
C ILE A 32 -10.63 -0.56 18.02
N ASP A 33 -9.38 -0.85 18.37
CA ASP A 33 -8.48 -1.65 17.52
C ASP A 33 -8.94 -3.12 17.39
N ALA A 34 -9.63 -3.64 18.42
CA ALA A 34 -10.20 -5.00 18.36
C ALA A 34 -11.50 -5.10 17.52
N ILE A 35 -12.09 -3.97 17.09
CA ILE A 35 -13.25 -4.00 16.20
C ILE A 35 -12.78 -4.39 14.81
N PRO A 36 -13.27 -5.53 14.23
CA PRO A 36 -12.90 -5.94 12.89
C PRO A 36 -13.19 -4.82 11.88
N LYS A 37 -12.18 -4.43 11.13
CA LYS A 37 -12.35 -3.46 10.05
C LYS A 37 -13.27 -4.08 8.99
N LYS A 38 -14.42 -3.51 8.79
CA LYS A 38 -15.35 -3.96 7.73
C LYS A 38 -14.87 -3.40 6.39
N CYS A 39 -14.42 -4.26 5.50
CA CYS A 39 -14.25 -3.90 4.11
C CYS A 39 -15.61 -3.85 3.44
N ASN A 40 -15.85 -2.79 2.69
CA ASN A 40 -17.01 -2.74 1.83
C ASN A 40 -16.61 -3.24 0.44
N PHE A 41 -16.85 -4.51 0.17
CA PHE A 41 -16.63 -5.09 -1.15
C PHE A 41 -17.66 -4.63 -2.18
N GLY A 42 -18.65 -3.86 -1.77
CA GLY A 42 -19.75 -3.38 -2.62
C GLY A 42 -20.52 -4.53 -3.25
N ASN A 43 -21.13 -4.25 -4.40
CA ASN A 43 -21.82 -5.24 -5.24
C ASN A 43 -20.86 -5.79 -6.32
N SER A 44 -19.59 -5.99 -5.99
CA SER A 44 -18.62 -6.50 -6.96
C SER A 44 -18.82 -8.00 -7.15
N MET A 45 -19.10 -8.41 -8.37
CA MET A 45 -19.23 -9.82 -8.77
C MET A 45 -17.96 -10.64 -8.49
N LEU A 46 -16.81 -9.99 -8.31
CA LEU A 46 -15.55 -10.66 -7.97
C LEU A 46 -15.61 -11.41 -6.63
N PHE A 47 -16.45 -10.97 -5.72
CA PHE A 47 -16.52 -11.51 -4.35
C PHE A 47 -17.81 -12.29 -4.08
N ASP A 48 -18.68 -12.46 -5.10
CA ASP A 48 -19.96 -13.16 -4.94
C ASP A 48 -19.81 -14.62 -4.56
N ASN A 49 -18.71 -15.25 -4.99
CA ASN A 49 -18.43 -16.66 -4.70
C ASN A 49 -17.72 -16.87 -3.36
N LEU A 50 -17.34 -15.82 -2.64
CA LEU A 50 -16.71 -15.92 -1.34
C LEU A 50 -17.76 -16.02 -0.24
N SER A 51 -17.56 -16.94 0.70
CA SER A 51 -18.30 -16.96 1.96
C SER A 51 -18.02 -15.71 2.79
N GLU A 52 -18.89 -15.37 3.74
CA GLU A 52 -18.69 -14.22 4.63
C GLU A 52 -17.38 -14.34 5.46
N SER A 53 -16.99 -15.57 5.85
CA SER A 53 -15.73 -15.79 6.55
C SER A 53 -14.52 -15.52 5.65
N GLU A 54 -14.57 -15.91 4.38
CA GLU A 54 -13.50 -15.63 3.41
C GLU A 54 -13.40 -14.13 3.12
N LYS A 55 -14.54 -13.43 3.02
CA LYS A 55 -14.55 -11.98 2.87
C LYS A 55 -13.92 -11.27 4.07
N ILE A 56 -14.20 -11.73 5.28
CA ILE A 56 -13.59 -11.18 6.50
C ILE A 56 -12.07 -11.42 6.48
N ASN A 57 -11.63 -12.64 6.19
CA ASN A 57 -10.21 -12.98 6.13
C ASN A 57 -9.47 -12.15 5.06
N LEU A 58 -10.06 -12.02 3.87
CA LEU A 58 -9.51 -11.19 2.80
C LEU A 58 -9.41 -9.72 3.24
N CYS A 59 -10.44 -9.21 3.94
CA CYS A 59 -10.45 -7.85 4.45
C CYS A 59 -9.33 -7.61 5.48
N GLU A 60 -9.17 -8.51 6.41
CA GLU A 60 -8.12 -8.43 7.43
C GLU A 60 -6.72 -8.49 6.80
N GLU A 61 -6.54 -9.40 5.85
CA GLU A 61 -5.28 -9.57 5.13
C GLU A 61 -4.94 -8.32 4.30
N LEU A 62 -5.90 -7.79 3.52
CA LEU A 62 -5.74 -6.56 2.76
C LEU A 62 -5.43 -5.37 3.68
N SER A 63 -6.12 -5.26 4.80
CA SER A 63 -5.90 -4.15 5.75
C SER A 63 -4.52 -4.21 6.39
N ARG A 64 -4.04 -5.40 6.70
CA ARG A 64 -2.74 -5.63 7.32
C ARG A 64 -1.59 -5.49 6.31
N MET A 65 -1.64 -6.23 5.21
CA MET A 65 -0.49 -6.37 4.31
C MET A 65 -0.40 -5.24 3.29
N ALA A 66 -1.53 -4.75 2.81
CA ALA A 66 -1.57 -3.66 1.84
C ALA A 66 -1.58 -2.28 2.49
N GLY A 67 -2.03 -2.19 3.76
CA GLY A 67 -2.04 -0.94 4.53
C GLY A 67 -0.70 -0.63 5.21
N ASP A 68 0.09 -1.66 5.51
CA ASP A 68 1.38 -1.50 6.16
C ASP A 68 2.47 -1.16 5.13
N VAL A 69 2.50 0.10 4.73
CA VAL A 69 3.57 0.63 3.90
C VAL A 69 4.65 1.16 4.81
N SER A 70 5.78 0.46 4.90
CA SER A 70 6.92 0.99 5.62
C SER A 70 7.57 2.11 4.79
N TYR A 71 7.75 3.25 5.41
CA TYR A 71 8.60 4.30 4.84
C TYR A 71 10.05 3.94 5.18
N THR A 72 10.71 3.24 4.27
CA THR A 72 12.17 3.19 4.31
C THR A 72 12.69 4.57 3.97
N ALA A 73 13.79 5.00 4.58
CA ALA A 73 14.39 6.33 4.49
C ALA A 73 13.80 7.19 3.35
N ALA A 74 12.92 8.13 3.71
CA ALA A 74 12.14 8.95 2.78
C ALA A 74 12.90 9.27 1.48
N PRO A 75 12.28 9.23 0.32
CA PRO A 75 10.85 9.30 0.05
C PRO A 75 10.23 7.98 -0.45
N VAL A 76 10.93 6.85 -0.42
CA VAL A 76 10.48 5.61 -1.04
C VAL A 76 9.53 4.83 -0.12
N ARG A 77 8.36 4.51 -0.65
CA ARG A 77 7.41 3.59 -0.01
C ARG A 77 7.72 2.16 -0.45
N LEU A 78 7.74 1.25 0.49
CA LEU A 78 7.78 -0.19 0.24
C LEU A 78 6.84 -0.87 1.22
N HIS A 79 6.25 -1.98 0.83
CA HIS A 79 5.52 -2.83 1.77
C HIS A 79 6.48 -3.43 2.79
N ILE A 80 5.98 -3.73 3.99
CA ILE A 80 6.77 -4.43 5.00
C ILE A 80 7.14 -5.80 4.42
N PRO A 81 8.44 -6.15 4.32
CA PRO A 81 8.88 -7.41 3.73
C PRO A 81 8.45 -8.64 4.53
N ASN A 82 8.53 -9.81 3.89
CA ASN A 82 8.34 -11.12 4.51
C ASN A 82 6.96 -11.30 5.15
N GLN A 83 5.90 -10.84 4.48
CA GLN A 83 4.53 -11.08 4.90
C GLN A 83 3.90 -12.18 4.05
N HIS A 84 3.30 -13.17 4.73
CA HIS A 84 2.63 -14.30 4.06
C HIS A 84 1.18 -14.33 4.48
N GLY A 85 0.30 -14.49 3.48
CA GLY A 85 -1.14 -14.57 3.66
C GLY A 85 -1.77 -15.64 2.79
N SER A 86 -3.09 -15.74 2.88
CA SER A 86 -3.86 -16.70 2.08
C SER A 86 -4.14 -16.18 0.66
N TYR A 87 -4.14 -14.87 0.49
CA TYR A 87 -4.51 -14.19 -0.75
C TYR A 87 -3.35 -13.42 -1.37
N MET A 88 -2.33 -13.13 -0.61
CA MET A 88 -1.16 -12.42 -1.09
C MET A 88 0.08 -12.71 -0.26
N ASN A 89 1.24 -12.57 -0.91
CA ASN A 89 2.53 -12.56 -0.27
C ASN A 89 3.24 -11.22 -0.55
N ILE A 90 4.06 -10.80 0.39
CA ILE A 90 5.04 -9.73 0.19
C ILE A 90 6.40 -10.35 0.46
N ASN A 91 7.23 -10.38 -0.55
CA ASN A 91 8.54 -11.02 -0.51
C ASN A 91 9.57 -10.25 0.34
N SER A 92 10.79 -10.76 0.41
CA SER A 92 11.87 -10.17 1.19
C SER A 92 12.31 -8.78 0.71
N ASP A 93 12.03 -8.42 -0.52
CA ASP A 93 12.30 -7.11 -1.10
C ASP A 93 11.14 -6.10 -0.94
N GLY A 94 10.00 -6.54 -0.39
CA GLY A 94 8.81 -5.70 -0.19
C GLY A 94 7.89 -5.60 -1.40
N PHE A 95 8.02 -6.51 -2.38
CA PHE A 95 7.16 -6.60 -3.56
C PHE A 95 6.11 -7.69 -3.39
N ARG A 96 4.95 -7.48 -4.02
CA ARG A 96 3.89 -8.48 -4.00
C ARG A 96 4.26 -9.69 -4.85
N GLY A 97 4.14 -10.88 -4.28
CA GLY A 97 4.40 -12.17 -4.90
C GLY A 97 5.42 -12.98 -4.13
N GLU A 98 5.82 -14.10 -4.72
CA GLU A 98 6.85 -14.97 -4.18
C GLU A 98 8.24 -14.34 -4.31
N GLU A 99 9.22 -14.96 -3.63
CA GLU A 99 10.62 -14.64 -3.87
C GLU A 99 10.99 -14.88 -5.34
N PHE A 100 11.77 -13.98 -5.90
CA PHE A 100 12.23 -14.15 -7.26
C PHE A 100 13.73 -14.45 -7.31
N ASP A 101 14.06 -15.50 -8.04
CA ASP A 101 15.42 -15.83 -8.39
C ASP A 101 15.55 -15.67 -9.92
N PHE A 102 16.41 -14.75 -10.34
CA PHE A 102 16.62 -14.49 -11.77
C PHE A 102 17.69 -15.41 -12.32
N SER A 103 17.35 -16.17 -13.36
CA SER A 103 18.34 -16.83 -14.20
C SER A 103 19.00 -15.84 -15.17
N GLU A 104 20.17 -16.19 -15.71
CA GLU A 104 20.87 -15.35 -16.69
C GLU A 104 20.05 -15.08 -17.96
N ASN A 105 19.08 -15.96 -18.28
CA ASN A 105 18.28 -15.90 -19.49
C ASN A 105 16.91 -15.27 -19.27
N ASP A 106 16.52 -14.96 -18.05
CA ASP A 106 15.20 -14.38 -17.76
C ASP A 106 15.09 -12.96 -18.29
N TYR A 107 14.04 -12.70 -19.05
CA TYR A 107 13.64 -11.35 -19.42
C TYR A 107 12.86 -10.74 -18.25
N LYS A 108 13.41 -9.71 -17.61
CA LYS A 108 12.92 -9.13 -16.36
C LYS A 108 12.02 -7.95 -16.61
N ILE A 109 10.74 -8.09 -16.26
CA ILE A 109 9.72 -7.05 -16.39
C ILE A 109 9.30 -6.59 -15.00
N PHE A 110 9.42 -5.30 -14.72
CA PHE A 110 8.91 -4.73 -13.48
C PHE A 110 7.68 -3.87 -13.77
N PHE A 111 6.58 -4.18 -13.07
CA PHE A 111 5.37 -3.37 -13.11
C PHE A 111 5.37 -2.39 -11.96
N LEU A 112 5.34 -1.10 -12.27
CA LEU A 112 5.13 0.00 -11.34
C LEU A 112 3.69 0.49 -11.44
N GLY A 113 3.17 1.04 -10.39
CA GLY A 113 1.82 1.58 -10.34
C GLY A 113 1.25 1.63 -8.94
N GLY A 114 0.03 2.08 -8.85
CA GLY A 114 -0.74 2.17 -7.61
C GLY A 114 -1.40 0.85 -7.19
N SER A 115 -2.49 0.97 -6.44
CA SER A 115 -3.27 -0.17 -5.93
C SER A 115 -3.79 -1.11 -7.01
N THR A 116 -4.01 -0.64 -8.24
CA THR A 116 -4.45 -1.46 -9.37
C THR A 116 -3.34 -2.41 -9.81
N THR A 117 -2.11 -1.93 -9.93
CA THR A 117 -0.93 -2.74 -10.25
C THR A 117 -0.63 -3.71 -9.11
N PHE A 118 -0.65 -3.22 -7.88
CA PHE A 118 -0.54 -4.08 -6.70
C PHE A 118 -1.56 -5.22 -6.74
N GLY A 119 -2.76 -4.96 -7.25
CA GLY A 119 -3.86 -5.92 -7.34
C GLY A 119 -4.73 -5.93 -6.09
N SER A 120 -5.12 -4.74 -5.60
CA SER A 120 -6.10 -4.64 -4.51
C SER A 120 -7.38 -5.37 -4.88
N GLY A 121 -7.75 -6.36 -4.06
CA GLY A 121 -8.91 -7.22 -4.29
C GLY A 121 -8.65 -8.45 -5.15
N SER A 122 -7.44 -8.67 -5.65
CA SER A 122 -7.05 -9.94 -6.26
C SER A 122 -6.96 -11.03 -5.20
N LEU A 123 -7.50 -12.22 -5.53
CA LEU A 123 -7.60 -13.35 -4.62
C LEU A 123 -6.34 -14.23 -4.57
N SER A 124 -5.34 -13.89 -5.38
CA SER A 124 -4.00 -14.48 -5.33
C SER A 124 -3.01 -13.57 -6.05
N ASP A 125 -1.71 -13.81 -5.87
CA ASP A 125 -0.66 -13.05 -6.56
C ASP A 125 -0.71 -13.29 -8.07
N GLU A 126 -1.05 -14.50 -8.49
CA GLU A 126 -1.22 -14.88 -9.90
C GLU A 126 -2.40 -14.18 -10.59
N THR A 127 -3.41 -13.72 -9.85
CA THR A 127 -4.59 -13.06 -10.42
C THR A 127 -4.44 -11.55 -10.53
N THR A 128 -3.31 -11.00 -10.10
CA THR A 128 -2.93 -9.60 -10.35
C THR A 128 -2.63 -9.35 -11.83
N ILE A 129 -2.65 -8.09 -12.26
CA ILE A 129 -2.26 -7.75 -13.65
C ILE A 129 -0.85 -8.27 -13.97
N PRO A 130 0.19 -7.99 -13.15
CA PRO A 130 1.53 -8.52 -13.39
C PRO A 130 1.57 -10.05 -13.44
N GLY A 131 0.91 -10.74 -12.50
CA GLY A 131 0.86 -12.20 -12.48
C GLY A 131 0.19 -12.81 -13.71
N GLN A 132 -0.88 -12.18 -14.21
CA GLN A 132 -1.53 -12.62 -15.44
C GLN A 132 -0.67 -12.39 -16.68
N VAL A 133 0.10 -11.29 -16.71
CA VAL A 133 1.05 -11.02 -17.80
C VAL A 133 2.15 -12.07 -17.79
N GLU A 134 2.75 -12.35 -16.64
CA GLU A 134 3.77 -13.41 -16.51
C GLU A 134 3.26 -14.75 -17.05
N LYS A 135 2.14 -15.21 -16.52
CA LYS A 135 1.52 -16.47 -16.91
C LYS A 135 1.24 -16.52 -18.40
N LYS A 136 0.75 -15.42 -18.98
CA LYS A 136 0.44 -15.34 -20.41
C LYS A 136 1.69 -15.43 -21.27
N LEU A 137 2.75 -14.72 -20.91
CA LEU A 137 4.01 -14.74 -21.64
C LEU A 137 4.68 -16.11 -21.53
N GLN A 138 4.77 -16.70 -20.35
CA GLN A 138 5.33 -18.04 -20.14
C GLN A 138 4.56 -19.12 -20.91
N THR A 139 3.22 -19.03 -20.94
CA THR A 139 2.38 -19.96 -21.74
C THR A 139 2.66 -19.86 -23.24
N ASN A 140 3.13 -18.70 -23.71
CA ASN A 140 3.54 -18.50 -25.11
C ASN A 140 5.02 -18.82 -25.35
N GLY A 141 5.72 -19.40 -24.40
CA GLY A 141 7.10 -19.89 -24.53
C GLY A 141 8.20 -18.86 -24.30
N TYR A 142 7.88 -17.73 -23.66
CA TYR A 142 8.87 -16.73 -23.29
C TYR A 142 9.44 -17.02 -21.89
N ASP A 143 10.76 -16.96 -21.75
CA ASP A 143 11.44 -17.03 -20.46
C ASP A 143 11.42 -15.63 -19.82
N VAL A 144 10.37 -15.35 -19.04
CA VAL A 144 10.17 -14.05 -18.41
C VAL A 144 9.91 -14.19 -16.93
N LYS A 145 10.32 -13.18 -16.19
CA LYS A 145 9.95 -12.93 -14.80
C LYS A 145 9.28 -11.57 -14.70
N VAL A 146 8.09 -11.54 -14.13
CA VAL A 146 7.32 -10.31 -13.96
C VAL A 146 7.18 -9.98 -12.49
N ILE A 147 7.75 -8.87 -12.07
CA ILE A 147 7.75 -8.42 -10.68
C ILE A 147 6.66 -7.37 -10.48
N ASN A 148 5.80 -7.64 -9.51
CA ASN A 148 4.76 -6.69 -9.09
C ASN A 148 5.33 -5.71 -8.06
N ALA A 149 5.78 -4.56 -8.55
CA ALA A 149 6.27 -3.44 -7.75
C ALA A 149 5.18 -2.36 -7.52
N GLY A 150 3.90 -2.73 -7.63
CA GLY A 150 2.78 -1.85 -7.32
C GLY A 150 2.69 -1.52 -5.84
N ILE A 151 2.38 -0.27 -5.51
CA ILE A 151 2.28 0.22 -4.14
C ILE A 151 0.99 1.02 -3.98
N HIS A 152 0.24 0.77 -2.89
CA HIS A 152 -0.98 1.50 -2.62
C HIS A 152 -0.75 3.00 -2.56
N SER A 153 -1.60 3.74 -3.27
CA SER A 153 -1.54 5.21 -3.34
C SER A 153 -0.21 5.77 -3.88
N ALA A 154 0.62 4.96 -4.55
CA ALA A 154 1.81 5.47 -5.21
C ALA A 154 1.43 6.44 -6.32
N THR A 155 2.22 7.50 -6.43
CA THR A 155 2.20 8.47 -7.52
C THR A 155 3.39 8.22 -8.44
N THR A 156 3.39 8.82 -9.62
CA THR A 156 4.54 8.77 -10.55
C THR A 156 5.86 9.15 -9.86
N LEU A 157 5.83 10.06 -8.90
CA LEU A 157 7.02 10.45 -8.14
C LEU A 157 7.51 9.31 -7.23
N ASP A 158 6.60 8.64 -6.54
CA ASP A 158 6.93 7.47 -5.70
C ASP A 158 7.53 6.35 -6.57
N GLU A 159 6.97 6.13 -7.76
CA GLU A 159 7.42 5.13 -8.72
C GLU A 159 8.80 5.44 -9.29
N LEU A 160 9.07 6.70 -9.62
CA LEU A 160 10.39 7.15 -10.06
C LEU A 160 11.45 6.89 -8.98
N TYR A 161 11.15 7.24 -7.72
CA TYR A 161 12.05 6.97 -6.61
C TYR A 161 12.27 5.48 -6.38
N LEU A 162 11.22 4.67 -6.50
CA LEU A 162 11.32 3.22 -6.41
C LEU A 162 12.24 2.67 -7.52
N LEU A 163 12.02 3.12 -8.75
CA LEU A 163 12.83 2.73 -9.90
C LEU A 163 14.31 3.06 -9.66
N GLU A 164 14.63 4.31 -9.37
CA GLU A 164 16.02 4.78 -9.24
C GLU A 164 16.79 4.14 -8.08
N ASN A 165 16.11 3.95 -6.94
CA ASN A 165 16.79 3.54 -5.73
C ASN A 165 16.73 2.03 -5.45
N PHE A 166 15.76 1.32 -6.05
CA PHE A 166 15.55 -0.10 -5.72
C PHE A 166 15.52 -1.02 -6.94
N LEU A 167 14.89 -0.62 -8.05
CA LEU A 167 14.68 -1.55 -9.14
C LEU A 167 15.85 -1.66 -10.10
N LEU A 168 16.59 -0.56 -10.34
CA LEU A 168 17.73 -0.57 -11.27
C LEU A 168 18.84 -1.55 -10.87
N LYS A 169 18.96 -1.87 -9.59
CA LYS A 169 19.94 -2.88 -9.09
C LYS A 169 19.71 -4.29 -9.71
N TYR A 170 18.46 -4.59 -10.11
CA TYR A 170 18.11 -5.87 -10.72
C TYR A 170 18.33 -5.90 -12.23
N SER A 171 18.75 -4.77 -12.83
CA SER A 171 18.93 -4.62 -14.28
C SER A 171 17.69 -5.06 -15.07
N PRO A 172 16.55 -4.35 -14.91
CA PRO A 172 15.31 -4.69 -15.60
C PRO A 172 15.48 -4.55 -17.12
N ASP A 173 14.90 -5.48 -17.89
CA ASP A 173 14.83 -5.41 -19.36
C ASP A 173 13.65 -4.54 -19.81
N MET A 174 12.59 -4.50 -18.98
CA MET A 174 11.40 -3.69 -19.26
C MET A 174 10.79 -3.14 -17.98
N ILE A 175 10.37 -1.89 -18.03
CA ILE A 175 9.54 -1.25 -17.00
C ILE A 175 8.17 -0.98 -17.63
N VAL A 176 7.13 -1.40 -16.93
CA VAL A 176 5.74 -1.09 -17.28
C VAL A 176 5.17 -0.21 -16.18
N MET A 177 4.73 0.99 -16.52
CA MET A 177 4.06 1.91 -15.61
C MET A 177 2.56 1.89 -15.89
N TYR A 178 1.76 1.65 -14.85
CA TYR A 178 0.30 1.66 -14.91
C TYR A 178 -0.26 2.49 -13.76
N ASP A 179 -0.30 3.79 -13.97
CA ASP A 179 -0.56 4.81 -12.95
C ASP A 179 -1.47 5.95 -13.45
N GLY A 180 -1.37 7.10 -12.80
CA GLY A 180 -2.03 8.37 -13.17
C GLY A 180 -3.25 8.71 -12.31
N TYR A 181 -3.97 7.72 -11.76
CA TYR A 181 -5.14 7.99 -10.94
C TYR A 181 -4.78 8.70 -9.62
N ASN A 182 -3.73 8.24 -8.96
CA ASN A 182 -3.27 8.81 -7.70
C ASN A 182 -2.65 10.20 -7.92
N ASP A 183 -1.95 10.41 -9.02
CA ASP A 183 -1.40 11.71 -9.40
C ASP A 183 -2.50 12.74 -9.56
N ALA A 184 -3.59 12.39 -10.26
CA ALA A 184 -4.76 13.25 -10.42
C ALA A 184 -5.44 13.54 -9.07
N GLY A 185 -5.51 12.55 -8.17
CA GLY A 185 -6.03 12.70 -6.81
C GLY A 185 -5.16 13.61 -5.96
N ASP A 186 -3.86 13.40 -5.96
CA ASP A 186 -2.89 14.19 -5.18
C ASP A 186 -2.83 15.64 -5.66
N PHE A 187 -2.87 15.87 -6.98
CA PHE A 187 -2.96 17.19 -7.57
C PHE A 187 -4.19 17.97 -7.07
N ASN A 188 -5.35 17.33 -7.00
CA ASN A 188 -6.57 17.95 -6.50
C ASN A 188 -6.53 18.23 -4.99
N LEU A 189 -5.93 17.34 -4.20
CA LEU A 189 -5.85 17.46 -2.74
C LEU A 189 -4.83 18.51 -2.30
N ARG A 190 -3.70 18.64 -2.97
CA ARG A 190 -2.63 19.58 -2.62
C ARG A 190 -2.97 21.03 -2.96
N LYS A 191 -4.13 21.30 -3.57
CA LYS A 191 -4.54 22.68 -3.98
C LYS A 191 -3.47 23.44 -4.75
N PHE A 192 -2.65 22.78 -5.52
CA PHE A 192 -1.89 23.42 -6.56
C PHE A 192 -2.88 23.80 -7.66
N HIS A 193 -3.61 24.87 -7.44
CA HIS A 193 -4.35 25.58 -8.48
C HIS A 193 -3.33 26.29 -9.37
N ILE A 194 -2.50 25.53 -10.06
CA ILE A 194 -1.90 26.02 -11.27
C ILE A 194 -2.95 25.79 -12.34
N PRO A 195 -3.57 26.82 -12.91
CA PRO A 195 -4.49 26.66 -14.02
C PRO A 195 -3.81 25.79 -15.09
N TYR A 196 -4.56 24.85 -15.69
CA TYR A 196 -4.02 23.91 -16.68
C TYR A 196 -3.25 24.63 -17.81
N ASP A 197 -3.75 25.78 -18.25
CA ASP A 197 -3.14 26.68 -19.20
C ASP A 197 -1.80 27.26 -18.71
N GLU A 198 -1.66 27.59 -17.43
CA GLU A 198 -0.40 28.04 -16.83
C GLU A 198 0.60 26.89 -16.70
N PHE A 199 0.15 25.67 -16.35
CA PHE A 199 0.98 24.46 -16.33
C PHE A 199 1.51 24.12 -17.72
N VAL A 200 0.66 24.14 -18.75
CA VAL A 200 1.05 23.86 -20.13
C VAL A 200 1.97 24.95 -20.69
N ASN A 201 1.73 26.22 -20.37
CA ASN A 201 2.55 27.33 -20.86
C ASN A 201 3.91 27.44 -20.16
N ASN A 202 4.00 27.05 -18.87
CA ASN A 202 5.26 27.07 -18.13
C ASN A 202 6.15 25.84 -18.42
N ASN A 203 5.57 24.74 -18.90
CA ASN A 203 6.32 23.57 -19.36
C ASN A 203 6.61 23.62 -20.86
N ALA A 204 7.15 24.74 -21.32
CA ALA A 204 7.58 24.97 -22.73
C ALA A 204 8.61 23.93 -23.25
N VAL A 205 9.06 23.00 -22.42
CA VAL A 205 9.92 21.88 -22.80
C VAL A 205 9.14 20.83 -23.62
N LEU A 206 7.81 20.71 -23.47
CA LEU A 206 7.00 19.76 -24.21
C LEU A 206 6.56 20.24 -25.60
N ASN A 207 6.78 21.51 -25.93
CA ASN A 207 6.40 22.07 -27.24
C ASN A 207 7.52 21.97 -28.30
N ASN A 208 8.64 21.30 -27.99
CA ASN A 208 9.78 21.16 -28.90
C ASN A 208 10.20 19.70 -29.14
N ILE A 209 9.28 18.74 -28.97
CA ILE A 209 9.46 17.34 -29.38
C ILE A 209 8.54 17.04 -30.56
#